data_64db25aac8f70543c0a43d647694bab1
#
_entry.id   64db25aac8f70543c0a43d647694bab1
#
_cell.length_a   1.000
_cell.length_b   1.000
_cell.length_c   1.000
_cell.angle_alpha   90.00
_cell.angle_beta   90.00
_cell.angle_gamma   90.00
#
_symmetry.space_group_name_H-M   'P 1'
#
loop_
_entity.id
_entity.type
_entity.pdbx_description
1 polymer ?
#
loop_
_entity_poly.entity_id
_entity_poly.type
_entity_poly.pdbx_seq_one_letter_code
_entity_poly.pdbx_strand_id
1 'polypeptide(L)'
;IKEANLNIPLMAGGYDITFMPQILENSNLDVICKGEGGDPMVEFCNALDKKKDWRNLKIGNLHIKNKKGVVNKNPMRYWLMDMDAAPFEDRDIYWDKDPYFRIVPFTQVLAGRGCPYPCTYCFNAGYKKIHEEAGMNGKEYTNLRSVGHVIRELKMLSKKYDARDFFFNDSTLTYNKEWIVDFCKAYKKSKLKQTFSINVVIPEMN
;
A
#
# COMPACT_ATOMS: atom_id res chain seq x y z
N ILE A 1 5.19 -1.31 -24.75
CA ILE A 1 3.75 -0.92 -24.61
C ILE A 1 3.45 0.21 -25.60
N LYS A 2 4.21 1.31 -25.59
CA LYS A 2 4.00 2.44 -26.52
C LYS A 2 4.24 2.05 -28.00
N GLU A 3 5.22 1.21 -28.25
CA GLU A 3 5.53 0.66 -29.57
C GLU A 3 4.41 -0.24 -30.13
N ALA A 4 3.63 -0.86 -29.24
CA ALA A 4 2.48 -1.66 -29.61
C ALA A 4 1.22 -0.84 -29.98
N ASN A 5 1.33 0.49 -30.07
CA ASN A 5 0.25 1.43 -30.39
C ASN A 5 -1.02 1.28 -29.53
N LEU A 6 -0.88 0.73 -28.32
CA LEU A 6 -1.99 0.63 -27.39
C LEU A 6 -2.28 2.04 -26.83
N ASN A 7 -3.47 2.56 -27.12
CA ASN A 7 -3.92 3.87 -26.61
C ASN A 7 -4.37 3.78 -25.15
N ILE A 8 -3.51 3.21 -24.29
CA ILE A 8 -3.72 3.08 -22.86
C ILE A 8 -2.71 3.96 -22.11
N PRO A 9 -3.11 4.57 -20.99
CA PRO A 9 -2.18 5.34 -20.17
C PRO A 9 -1.16 4.41 -19.50
N LEU A 10 0.12 4.79 -19.56
CA LEU A 10 1.20 4.11 -18.86
C LEU A 10 1.45 4.80 -17.52
N MET A 11 1.19 4.09 -16.43
CA MET A 11 1.28 4.62 -15.07
C MET A 11 2.36 3.90 -14.26
N ALA A 12 3.03 4.66 -13.37
CA ALA A 12 3.93 4.13 -12.37
C ALA A 12 3.64 4.73 -10.98
N GLY A 13 3.96 3.99 -9.93
CA GLY A 13 3.83 4.42 -8.53
C GLY A 13 4.87 3.73 -7.66
N GLY A 14 4.69 3.81 -6.35
CA GLY A 14 5.60 3.24 -5.37
C GLY A 14 6.62 4.23 -4.82
N TYR A 15 7.55 3.72 -4.02
CA TYR A 15 8.48 4.58 -3.28
C TYR A 15 9.42 5.36 -4.19
N ASP A 16 10.06 4.71 -5.17
CA ASP A 16 10.99 5.36 -6.09
C ASP A 16 10.33 6.51 -6.84
N ILE A 17 9.12 6.29 -7.34
CA ILE A 17 8.33 7.32 -8.03
C ILE A 17 7.95 8.47 -7.08
N THR A 18 7.65 8.15 -5.82
CA THR A 18 7.30 9.17 -4.82
C THR A 18 8.49 10.06 -4.50
N PHE A 19 9.70 9.49 -4.41
CA PHE A 19 10.94 10.24 -4.17
C PHE A 19 11.46 10.98 -5.40
N MET A 20 11.21 10.44 -6.59
CA MET A 20 11.72 10.97 -7.87
C MET A 20 10.58 11.28 -8.86
N PRO A 21 9.60 12.13 -8.50
CA PRO A 21 8.44 12.39 -9.35
C PRO A 21 8.78 13.06 -10.68
N GLN A 22 9.98 13.67 -10.81
CA GLN A 22 10.49 14.26 -12.04
C GLN A 22 10.74 13.23 -13.15
N ILE A 23 10.78 11.94 -12.84
CA ILE A 23 10.91 10.88 -13.83
C ILE A 23 9.78 10.93 -14.87
N LEU A 24 8.61 11.45 -14.49
CA LEU A 24 7.51 11.64 -15.43
C LEU A 24 7.88 12.57 -16.58
N GLU A 25 8.66 13.62 -16.32
CA GLU A 25 9.03 14.63 -17.33
C GLU A 25 9.91 14.02 -18.44
N ASN A 26 10.81 13.10 -18.05
CA ASN A 26 11.85 12.54 -18.91
C ASN A 26 11.63 11.07 -19.31
N SER A 27 10.41 10.55 -19.17
CA SER A 27 10.08 9.16 -19.47
C SER A 27 8.88 9.04 -20.41
N ASN A 28 8.62 7.83 -20.87
CA ASN A 28 7.42 7.49 -21.63
C ASN A 28 6.16 7.24 -20.76
N LEU A 29 6.25 7.50 -19.46
CA LEU A 29 5.10 7.45 -18.57
C LEU A 29 4.12 8.58 -18.91
N ASP A 30 2.85 8.30 -18.77
CA ASP A 30 1.75 9.27 -18.92
C ASP A 30 1.29 9.79 -17.58
N VAL A 31 1.35 8.96 -16.54
CA VAL A 31 0.87 9.26 -15.19
C VAL A 31 1.84 8.69 -14.16
N ILE A 32 2.04 9.41 -13.07
CA ILE A 32 2.63 8.83 -11.86
C ILE A 32 1.71 9.04 -10.66
N CYS A 33 1.80 8.11 -9.70
CA CYS A 33 1.15 8.26 -8.40
C CYS A 33 2.22 8.55 -7.34
N LYS A 34 2.16 9.74 -6.74
CA LYS A 34 3.02 10.16 -5.63
C LYS A 34 2.31 9.89 -4.30
N GLY A 35 2.86 9.01 -3.47
CA GLY A 35 2.24 8.60 -2.21
C GLY A 35 1.26 7.43 -2.36
N GLU A 36 0.18 7.43 -1.58
CA GLU A 36 -0.83 6.36 -1.58
C GLU A 36 -1.63 6.33 -2.87
N GLY A 37 -1.77 5.12 -3.43
CA GLY A 37 -2.38 4.91 -4.75
C GLY A 37 -3.79 4.31 -4.75
N GLY A 38 -4.31 3.82 -3.61
CA GLY A 38 -5.59 3.10 -3.57
C GLY A 38 -6.74 3.90 -4.18
N ASP A 39 -7.17 4.94 -3.52
CA ASP A 39 -8.27 5.79 -3.99
C ASP A 39 -7.97 6.50 -5.32
N PRO A 40 -6.77 7.09 -5.52
CA PRO A 40 -6.44 7.70 -6.81
C PRO A 40 -6.54 6.76 -8.00
N MET A 41 -6.16 5.49 -7.83
CA MET A 41 -6.26 4.48 -8.87
C MET A 41 -7.74 4.15 -9.19
N VAL A 42 -8.56 3.97 -8.17
CA VAL A 42 -10.01 3.73 -8.35
C VAL A 42 -10.67 4.89 -9.08
N GLU A 43 -10.38 6.13 -8.69
CA GLU A 43 -10.92 7.31 -9.35
C GLU A 43 -10.45 7.42 -10.81
N PHE A 44 -9.18 7.10 -11.05
CA PHE A 44 -8.60 7.12 -12.40
C PHE A 44 -9.24 6.07 -13.30
N CYS A 45 -9.35 4.81 -12.83
CA CYS A 45 -10.00 3.74 -13.58
C CYS A 45 -11.47 4.06 -13.87
N ASN A 46 -12.22 4.55 -12.88
CA ASN A 46 -13.61 4.98 -13.06
C ASN A 46 -13.76 6.12 -14.08
N ALA A 47 -12.77 6.98 -14.20
CA ALA A 47 -12.78 8.03 -15.21
C ALA A 47 -12.51 7.49 -16.61
N LEU A 48 -11.63 6.49 -16.74
CA LEU A 48 -11.38 5.78 -18.00
C LEU A 48 -12.63 5.03 -18.47
N ASP A 49 -13.30 4.30 -17.59
CA ASP A 49 -14.54 3.58 -17.89
C ASP A 49 -15.63 4.51 -18.40
N LYS A 50 -15.71 5.72 -17.84
CA LYS A 50 -16.62 6.77 -18.29
C LYS A 50 -16.13 7.53 -19.53
N LYS A 51 -15.06 7.06 -20.18
CA LYS A 51 -14.43 7.66 -21.38
C LYS A 51 -14.08 9.15 -21.22
N LYS A 52 -13.74 9.57 -20.01
CA LYS A 52 -13.28 10.95 -19.75
C LYS A 52 -11.89 11.16 -20.35
N ASP A 53 -11.58 12.39 -20.76
CA ASP A 53 -10.19 12.74 -21.11
C ASP A 53 -9.35 12.77 -19.85
N TRP A 54 -8.67 11.64 -19.60
CA TRP A 54 -7.88 11.42 -18.41
C TRP A 54 -6.69 12.40 -18.26
N ARG A 55 -6.24 12.99 -19.36
CA ARG A 55 -5.12 13.93 -19.36
C ARG A 55 -5.40 15.26 -18.65
N ASN A 56 -6.67 15.53 -18.40
CA ASN A 56 -7.12 16.75 -17.73
C ASN A 56 -7.72 16.49 -16.33
N LEU A 57 -7.59 15.25 -15.81
CA LEU A 57 -8.14 14.90 -14.50
C LEU A 57 -7.38 15.60 -13.36
N LYS A 58 -8.14 16.02 -12.36
CA LYS A 58 -7.63 16.60 -11.12
C LYS A 58 -7.85 15.59 -9.99
N ILE A 59 -6.99 14.56 -9.95
CA ILE A 59 -7.02 13.51 -8.92
C ILE A 59 -5.79 13.70 -8.04
N GLY A 60 -5.98 13.90 -6.75
CA GLY A 60 -4.87 14.03 -5.80
C GLY A 60 -3.91 12.84 -5.89
N ASN A 61 -2.66 13.05 -5.57
CA ASN A 61 -1.54 12.11 -5.72
C ASN A 61 -1.11 11.83 -7.17
N LEU A 62 -1.97 12.08 -8.19
CA LEU A 62 -1.60 11.83 -9.57
C LEU A 62 -0.93 13.04 -10.21
N HIS A 63 0.25 12.85 -10.75
CA HIS A 63 0.84 13.78 -11.71
C HIS A 63 0.57 13.23 -13.11
N ILE A 64 0.02 14.06 -13.99
CA ILE A 64 -0.50 13.62 -15.29
C ILE A 64 0.12 14.46 -16.40
N LYS A 65 0.71 13.79 -17.39
CA LYS A 65 1.21 14.43 -18.59
C LYS A 65 0.08 14.70 -19.57
N ASN A 66 -0.11 15.95 -19.95
CA ASN A 66 -1.12 16.31 -20.95
C ASN A 66 -0.64 16.04 -22.39
N LYS A 67 -1.50 16.30 -23.38
CA LYS A 67 -1.18 16.09 -24.81
C LYS A 67 0.01 16.90 -25.32
N LYS A 68 0.36 18.00 -24.64
CA LYS A 68 1.51 18.87 -24.99
C LYS A 68 2.80 18.45 -24.27
N GLY A 69 2.76 17.36 -23.49
CA GLY A 69 3.91 16.93 -22.69
C GLY A 69 4.08 17.66 -21.35
N VAL A 70 3.20 18.61 -21.03
CA VAL A 70 3.25 19.36 -19.77
C VAL A 70 2.67 18.52 -18.65
N VAL A 71 3.38 18.46 -17.51
CA VAL A 71 2.95 17.72 -16.33
C VAL A 71 2.05 18.56 -15.44
N ASN A 72 0.82 18.11 -15.26
CA ASN A 72 -0.11 18.64 -14.27
C ASN A 72 0.17 17.94 -12.93
N LYS A 73 0.69 18.67 -11.94
CA LYS A 73 1.02 18.17 -10.61
C LYS A 73 -0.16 18.42 -9.68
N ASN A 74 -0.94 17.38 -9.37
CA ASN A 74 -1.99 17.50 -8.37
C ASN A 74 -1.42 17.36 -6.95
N PRO A 75 -2.03 18.00 -5.93
CA PRO A 75 -1.55 17.93 -4.56
C PRO A 75 -1.64 16.50 -4.01
N MET A 76 -0.79 16.19 -3.03
CA MET A 76 -0.92 14.94 -2.29
C MET A 76 -2.15 14.98 -1.41
N ARG A 77 -2.81 13.81 -1.29
CA ARG A 77 -3.86 13.56 -0.31
C ARG A 77 -3.24 13.03 0.97
N TYR A 78 -4.00 13.16 2.02
CA TYR A 78 -3.68 12.46 3.25
C TYR A 78 -3.69 10.94 3.04
N TRP A 79 -2.92 10.30 3.84
CA TRP A 79 -2.84 8.88 4.05
C TRP A 79 -4.22 8.31 4.46
N LEU A 80 -4.50 7.06 4.12
CA LEU A 80 -5.73 6.40 4.53
C LEU A 80 -5.79 6.28 6.06
N MET A 81 -6.60 7.11 6.70
CA MET A 81 -6.70 7.18 8.17
C MET A 81 -7.47 5.99 8.74
N ASP A 82 -8.57 5.60 8.11
CA ASP A 82 -9.32 4.39 8.46
C ASP A 82 -8.90 3.24 7.55
N MET A 83 -7.92 2.47 8.01
CA MET A 83 -7.43 1.32 7.26
C MET A 83 -8.41 0.15 7.21
N ASP A 84 -9.40 0.11 8.09
CA ASP A 84 -10.44 -0.91 8.07
C ASP A 84 -11.49 -0.66 6.97
N ALA A 85 -11.56 0.57 6.44
CA ALA A 85 -12.42 0.91 5.31
C ALA A 85 -11.91 0.31 3.98
N ALA A 86 -10.61 -0.03 3.88
CA ALA A 86 -10.08 -0.67 2.70
C ALA A 86 -10.58 -2.13 2.59
N PRO A 87 -11.00 -2.58 1.39
CA PRO A 87 -11.33 -3.98 1.17
C PRO A 87 -10.07 -4.86 1.36
N PHE A 88 -10.29 -6.15 1.63
CA PHE A 88 -9.20 -7.12 1.56
C PHE A 88 -8.68 -7.23 0.13
N GLU A 89 -7.39 -7.53 -0.01
CA GLU A 89 -6.79 -7.76 -1.32
C GLU A 89 -7.50 -8.88 -2.07
N ASP A 90 -7.88 -8.60 -3.32
CA ASP A 90 -8.38 -9.62 -4.24
C ASP A 90 -7.19 -10.42 -4.78
N ARG A 91 -6.90 -11.52 -4.12
CA ARG A 91 -5.79 -12.42 -4.48
C ARG A 91 -6.14 -13.38 -5.61
N ASP A 92 -7.39 -13.46 -6.03
CA ASP A 92 -7.83 -14.32 -7.14
C ASP A 92 -7.18 -13.88 -8.46
N ILE A 93 -6.83 -12.59 -8.58
CA ILE A 93 -6.18 -12.05 -9.78
C ILE A 93 -4.82 -12.69 -10.09
N TYR A 94 -4.13 -13.26 -9.09
CA TYR A 94 -2.82 -13.87 -9.28
C TYR A 94 -2.68 -15.28 -8.67
N TRP A 95 -3.47 -15.63 -7.64
CA TRP A 95 -3.32 -16.88 -6.91
C TRP A 95 -3.44 -18.12 -7.78
N ASP A 96 -4.42 -18.12 -8.70
CA ASP A 96 -4.65 -19.21 -9.64
C ASP A 96 -3.86 -19.09 -10.94
N LYS A 97 -3.23 -17.94 -11.18
CA LYS A 97 -2.52 -17.66 -12.43
C LYS A 97 -1.05 -18.08 -12.37
N ASP A 98 -0.44 -17.97 -11.20
CA ASP A 98 0.97 -18.30 -11.02
C ASP A 98 1.13 -19.37 -9.92
N PRO A 99 1.61 -20.59 -10.28
CA PRO A 99 1.85 -21.67 -9.32
C PRO A 99 2.80 -21.28 -8.17
N TYR A 100 3.65 -20.26 -8.36
CA TYR A 100 4.56 -19.77 -7.35
C TYR A 100 3.84 -19.39 -6.04
N PHE A 101 2.67 -18.75 -6.12
CA PHE A 101 1.91 -18.34 -4.94
C PHE A 101 1.36 -19.53 -4.13
N ARG A 102 1.25 -20.72 -4.73
CA ARG A 102 0.82 -21.94 -4.04
C ARG A 102 1.96 -22.67 -3.36
N ILE A 103 3.21 -22.46 -3.80
CA ILE A 103 4.37 -23.18 -3.27
C ILE A 103 5.14 -22.39 -2.23
N VAL A 104 5.00 -21.06 -2.16
CA VAL A 104 5.63 -20.26 -1.10
C VAL A 104 5.10 -20.68 0.27
N PRO A 105 6.00 -20.82 1.27
CA PRO A 105 5.62 -21.37 2.57
C PRO A 105 4.79 -20.41 3.42
N PHE A 106 4.72 -19.14 3.06
CA PHE A 106 4.03 -18.11 3.84
C PHE A 106 3.20 -17.18 2.94
N THR A 107 2.11 -16.69 3.51
CA THR A 107 1.26 -15.67 2.90
C THR A 107 1.57 -14.32 3.52
N GLN A 108 1.97 -13.36 2.68
CA GLN A 108 2.26 -11.99 3.15
C GLN A 108 0.96 -11.25 3.47
N VAL A 109 0.98 -10.53 4.58
CA VAL A 109 -0.11 -9.67 5.06
C VAL A 109 0.45 -8.36 5.60
N LEU A 110 -0.38 -7.33 5.68
CA LEU A 110 -0.05 -6.04 6.29
C LEU A 110 -1.13 -5.70 7.32
N ALA A 111 -0.71 -5.44 8.55
CA ALA A 111 -1.60 -4.95 9.60
C ALA A 111 -1.62 -3.42 9.68
N GLY A 112 -0.64 -2.75 9.09
CA GLY A 112 -0.53 -1.31 9.19
C GLY A 112 0.24 -0.64 8.07
N ARG A 113 0.48 0.62 8.26
CA ARG A 113 1.27 1.50 7.39
C ARG A 113 2.24 2.32 8.23
N GLY A 114 3.40 2.65 7.65
CA GLY A 114 4.38 3.54 8.24
C GLY A 114 5.26 2.88 9.29
N CYS A 115 6.13 3.70 9.87
CA CYS A 115 7.07 3.33 10.93
C CYS A 115 7.38 4.57 11.78
N PRO A 116 7.38 4.49 13.11
CA PRO A 116 7.65 5.65 13.96
C PRO A 116 9.14 6.06 13.96
N TYR A 117 10.04 5.19 13.53
CA TYR A 117 11.48 5.37 13.68
C TYR A 117 12.11 6.17 12.54
N PRO A 118 13.00 7.13 12.86
CA PRO A 118 13.69 7.96 11.88
C PRO A 118 15.05 7.37 11.46
N CYS A 119 15.11 6.08 11.14
CA CYS A 119 16.37 5.43 10.74
C CYS A 119 16.93 6.08 9.47
N THR A 120 18.18 6.53 9.53
CA THR A 120 18.82 7.34 8.48
C THR A 120 19.02 6.62 7.14
N TYR A 121 19.09 5.28 7.16
CA TYR A 121 19.23 4.42 5.98
C TYR A 121 17.89 3.94 5.42
N CYS A 122 16.78 4.22 6.10
CA CYS A 122 15.48 3.66 5.75
C CYS A 122 14.63 4.69 4.99
N PHE A 123 13.96 4.25 3.94
CA PHE A 123 13.07 5.08 3.14
C PHE A 123 11.90 5.67 3.96
N ASN A 124 11.47 5.01 5.04
CA ASN A 124 10.36 5.47 5.86
C ASN A 124 10.58 6.88 6.43
N ALA A 125 11.81 7.22 6.83
CA ALA A 125 12.12 8.56 7.34
C ALA A 125 11.90 9.65 6.27
N GLY A 126 12.38 9.42 5.06
CA GLY A 126 12.16 10.33 3.93
C GLY A 126 10.71 10.37 3.47
N TYR A 127 10.04 9.22 3.45
CA TYR A 127 8.63 9.13 3.07
C TYR A 127 7.72 9.88 4.04
N LYS A 128 7.98 9.74 5.35
CA LYS A 128 7.31 10.54 6.40
C LYS A 128 7.48 12.04 6.15
N LYS A 129 8.71 12.49 5.85
CA LYS A 129 8.99 13.90 5.56
C LYS A 129 8.19 14.42 4.36
N ILE A 130 8.07 13.63 3.28
CA ILE A 130 7.26 13.99 2.11
C ILE A 130 5.79 14.20 2.49
N HIS A 131 5.26 13.37 3.39
CA HIS A 131 3.89 13.52 3.88
C HIS A 131 3.73 14.73 4.80
N GLU A 132 4.70 15.01 5.66
CA GLU A 132 4.72 16.21 6.51
C GLU A 132 4.77 17.48 5.66
N GLU A 133 5.59 17.52 4.62
CA GLU A 133 5.65 18.64 3.65
C GLU A 133 4.33 18.82 2.89
N ALA A 134 3.55 17.77 2.73
CA ALA A 134 2.21 17.82 2.14
C ALA A 134 1.11 18.21 3.16
N GLY A 135 1.50 18.50 4.43
CA GLY A 135 0.60 18.97 5.48
C GLY A 135 0.05 17.87 6.40
N MET A 136 0.56 16.63 6.31
CA MET A 136 0.19 15.56 7.24
C MET A 136 0.90 15.73 8.58
N ASN A 137 0.19 15.48 9.68
CA ASN A 137 0.82 15.39 10.99
C ASN A 137 1.71 14.13 11.06
N GLY A 138 2.97 14.27 11.44
CA GLY A 138 3.92 13.17 11.52
C GLY A 138 3.52 12.02 12.46
N LYS A 139 2.64 12.28 13.46
CA LYS A 139 2.07 11.24 14.32
C LYS A 139 1.07 10.34 13.58
N GLU A 140 0.44 10.85 12.55
CA GLU A 140 -0.54 10.13 11.71
C GLU A 140 0.15 9.23 10.68
N TYR A 141 1.48 9.31 10.58
CA TYR A 141 2.25 8.50 9.64
C TYR A 141 2.22 7.00 9.96
N THR A 142 2.04 6.62 11.23
CA THR A 142 1.85 5.22 11.64
C THR A 142 0.38 4.95 11.91
N ASN A 143 -0.16 3.97 11.20
CA ASN A 143 -1.57 3.60 11.33
C ASN A 143 -1.74 2.09 11.28
N LEU A 144 -2.57 1.53 12.16
CA LEU A 144 -2.86 0.11 12.25
C LEU A 144 -4.33 -0.16 11.96
N ARG A 145 -4.58 -1.25 11.31
CA ARG A 145 -5.91 -1.86 11.18
C ARG A 145 -6.37 -2.35 12.54
N SER A 146 -7.67 -2.41 12.78
CA SER A 146 -8.17 -3.05 14.00
C SER A 146 -7.77 -4.53 14.04
N VAL A 147 -7.51 -5.02 15.24
CA VAL A 147 -7.22 -6.44 15.46
C VAL A 147 -8.30 -7.33 14.85
N GLY A 148 -9.58 -6.94 15.03
CA GLY A 148 -10.71 -7.67 14.46
C GLY A 148 -10.69 -7.75 12.94
N HIS A 149 -10.29 -6.66 12.26
CA HIS A 149 -10.16 -6.61 10.81
C HIS A 149 -9.06 -7.56 10.31
N VAL A 150 -7.89 -7.50 10.94
CA VAL A 150 -6.77 -8.39 10.61
C VAL A 150 -7.15 -9.87 10.83
N ILE A 151 -7.75 -10.23 11.95
CA ILE A 151 -8.19 -11.61 12.22
C ILE A 151 -9.20 -12.11 11.19
N ARG A 152 -10.12 -11.26 10.72
CA ARG A 152 -11.06 -11.64 9.64
C ARG A 152 -10.33 -11.98 8.34
N GLU A 153 -9.34 -11.16 7.96
CA GLU A 153 -8.54 -11.43 6.77
C GLU A 153 -7.77 -12.76 6.90
N LEU A 154 -7.07 -12.98 8.01
CA LEU A 154 -6.32 -14.22 8.23
C LEU A 154 -7.21 -15.47 8.15
N LYS A 155 -8.44 -15.40 8.70
CA LYS A 155 -9.42 -16.49 8.56
C LYS A 155 -9.85 -16.69 7.10
N MET A 156 -10.06 -15.62 6.37
CA MET A 156 -10.39 -15.68 4.94
C MET A 156 -9.25 -16.31 4.15
N LEU A 157 -8.01 -15.88 4.39
CA LEU A 157 -6.82 -16.42 3.73
C LEU A 157 -6.62 -17.90 4.04
N SER A 158 -6.77 -18.30 5.30
CA SER A 158 -6.68 -19.71 5.71
C SER A 158 -7.74 -20.57 5.03
N LYS A 159 -8.97 -20.08 4.89
CA LYS A 159 -10.09 -20.84 4.32
C LYS A 159 -10.09 -20.88 2.79
N LYS A 160 -9.81 -19.73 2.15
CA LYS A 160 -9.96 -19.56 0.71
C LYS A 160 -8.70 -19.95 -0.08
N TYR A 161 -7.52 -19.67 0.48
CA TYR A 161 -6.23 -19.81 -0.20
C TYR A 161 -5.33 -20.87 0.41
N ASP A 162 -5.81 -21.64 1.38
CA ASP A 162 -5.03 -22.68 2.09
C ASP A 162 -3.68 -22.13 2.58
N ALA A 163 -3.69 -20.92 3.13
CA ALA A 163 -2.50 -20.27 3.65
C ALA A 163 -1.85 -21.16 4.72
N ARG A 164 -0.54 -21.45 4.56
CA ARG A 164 0.22 -22.31 5.50
C ARG A 164 0.68 -21.54 6.71
N ASP A 165 1.36 -20.41 6.48
CA ASP A 165 1.85 -19.50 7.50
C ASP A 165 1.62 -18.04 7.07
N PHE A 166 1.65 -17.11 8.02
CA PHE A 166 1.51 -15.68 7.74
C PHE A 166 2.81 -14.96 8.01
N PHE A 167 3.20 -14.07 7.11
CA PHE A 167 4.30 -13.14 7.31
C PHE A 167 3.77 -11.72 7.27
N PHE A 168 3.84 -11.03 8.40
CA PHE A 168 3.49 -9.62 8.47
C PHE A 168 4.66 -8.78 7.95
N ASN A 169 4.48 -8.23 6.75
CA ASN A 169 5.51 -7.44 6.06
C ASN A 169 5.50 -5.96 6.50
N ASP A 170 4.90 -5.68 7.65
CA ASP A 170 4.96 -4.37 8.29
C ASP A 170 6.40 -4.03 8.69
N SER A 171 6.75 -2.74 8.71
CA SER A 171 8.08 -2.30 9.14
C SER A 171 8.39 -2.66 10.59
N THR A 172 7.40 -2.56 11.46
CA THR A 172 7.34 -3.08 12.84
C THR A 172 5.90 -3.04 13.32
N LEU A 173 5.50 -4.01 14.14
CA LEU A 173 4.18 -4.03 14.80
C LEU A 173 4.29 -3.81 16.31
N THR A 174 5.46 -3.99 16.88
CA THR A 174 5.68 -3.98 18.33
C THR A 174 5.71 -2.59 18.94
N TYR A 175 5.75 -1.53 18.10
CA TYR A 175 5.70 -0.15 18.59
C TYR A 175 4.38 0.18 19.33
N ASN A 176 3.31 -0.54 19.03
CA ASN A 176 2.04 -0.46 19.75
C ASN A 176 1.82 -1.73 20.59
N LYS A 177 2.31 -1.69 21.83
CA LYS A 177 2.27 -2.84 22.76
C LYS A 177 0.84 -3.33 23.03
N GLU A 178 -0.12 -2.43 23.15
CA GLU A 178 -1.53 -2.80 23.40
C GLU A 178 -2.09 -3.57 22.22
N TRP A 179 -1.88 -3.05 21.02
CA TRP A 179 -2.35 -3.69 19.80
C TRP A 179 -1.79 -5.11 19.61
N ILE A 180 -0.48 -5.30 19.82
CA ILE A 180 0.14 -6.62 19.62
C ILE A 180 -0.32 -7.63 20.68
N VAL A 181 -0.52 -7.19 21.94
CA VAL A 181 -1.06 -8.06 23.01
C VAL A 181 -2.48 -8.47 22.69
N ASP A 182 -3.32 -7.55 22.24
CA ASP A 182 -4.71 -7.85 21.87
C ASP A 182 -4.79 -8.70 20.61
N PHE A 183 -3.88 -8.49 19.65
CA PHE A 183 -3.75 -9.38 18.49
C PHE A 183 -3.40 -10.81 18.91
N CYS A 184 -2.40 -11.01 19.77
CA CYS A 184 -2.04 -12.35 20.26
C CYS A 184 -3.20 -13.04 20.97
N LYS A 185 -3.95 -12.32 21.83
CA LYS A 185 -5.17 -12.85 22.49
C LYS A 185 -6.23 -13.26 21.46
N ALA A 186 -6.50 -12.37 20.49
CA ALA A 186 -7.50 -12.62 19.45
C ALA A 186 -7.07 -13.76 18.52
N TYR A 187 -5.79 -13.83 18.17
CA TYR A 187 -5.23 -14.90 17.38
C TYR A 187 -5.42 -16.25 18.05
N LYS A 188 -5.04 -16.38 19.33
CA LYS A 188 -5.27 -17.59 20.14
C LYS A 188 -6.75 -17.98 20.16
N LYS A 189 -7.66 -17.02 20.35
CA LYS A 189 -9.12 -17.25 20.37
C LYS A 189 -9.65 -17.64 18.98
N SER A 190 -9.01 -17.22 17.90
CA SER A 190 -9.44 -17.48 16.53
C SER A 190 -9.35 -18.95 16.11
N LYS A 191 -8.55 -19.75 16.81
CA LYS A 191 -8.26 -21.15 16.51
C LYS A 191 -7.56 -21.36 15.17
N LEU A 192 -6.93 -20.35 14.60
CA LEU A 192 -6.05 -20.49 13.46
C LEU A 192 -4.88 -21.39 13.85
N LYS A 193 -4.50 -22.31 12.96
CA LYS A 193 -3.43 -23.30 13.20
C LYS A 193 -2.08 -22.86 12.62
N GLN A 194 -2.12 -21.88 11.73
CA GLN A 194 -0.94 -21.33 11.08
C GLN A 194 -0.04 -20.66 12.12
N THR A 195 1.26 -20.65 11.87
CA THR A 195 2.17 -19.74 12.58
C THR A 195 2.16 -18.37 11.94
N PHE A 196 2.71 -17.37 12.63
CA PHE A 196 2.96 -16.07 12.04
C PHE A 196 4.32 -15.52 12.44
N SER A 197 4.90 -14.74 11.54
CA SER A 197 6.16 -14.02 11.76
C SER A 197 5.91 -12.52 11.60
N ILE A 198 6.57 -11.72 12.40
CA ILE A 198 6.51 -10.25 12.38
C ILE A 198 7.93 -9.67 12.39
N ASN A 199 8.07 -8.46 11.84
CA ASN A 199 9.25 -7.64 12.05
C ASN A 199 9.14 -6.91 13.40
N VAL A 200 10.22 -6.89 14.14
CA VAL A 200 10.30 -6.27 15.47
C VAL A 200 11.50 -5.33 15.57
N VAL A 201 11.40 -4.35 16.45
CA VAL A 201 12.54 -3.52 16.86
C VAL A 201 12.90 -3.93 18.29
N ILE A 202 14.15 -4.35 18.52
CA ILE A 202 14.60 -4.93 19.80
C ILE A 202 14.19 -4.09 21.03
N PRO A 203 14.37 -2.76 21.07
CA PRO A 203 13.91 -1.95 22.21
C PRO A 203 12.43 -2.01 22.54
N GLU A 204 11.59 -2.46 21.59
CA GLU A 204 10.13 -2.60 21.78
C GLU A 204 9.76 -3.92 22.48
N MET A 205 10.68 -4.86 22.58
CA MET A 205 10.43 -6.20 23.14
C MET A 205 10.50 -6.26 24.67
N ASN A 206 10.84 -5.17 25.34
CA ASN A 206 10.98 -5.07 26.81
C ASN A 206 9.72 -4.54 27.49
#